data_9901f3cded6f815c0d3b1e0264d6c9a8
#
_entry.id   9901f3cded6f815c0d3b1e0264d6c9a8
#
_cell.length_a   1.000
_cell.length_b   1.000
_cell.length_c   1.000
_cell.angle_alpha   90.00
_cell.angle_beta   90.00
_cell.angle_gamma   90.00
#
_symmetry.space_group_name_H-M   'P 1'
#
loop_
_entity.id
_entity.type
_entity.pdbx_description
1 polymer ?
#
loop_
_entity_poly.entity_id
_entity_poly.type
_entity_poly.pdbx_seq_one_letter_code
_entity_poly.pdbx_strand_id
1 'polypeptide(L)'
;GRIPLKDRRYRYSCLNFMLLKEMVENISKMPMNLFLDKEFYKPMEMNCTAYLPLRQFKKEEIVPTVKADYLRKGKVLQGYVHDESAAFFMGGVSGNAGLFSTARDVAKVYQLLIDGGVYNGKRYLSRETCDLFLTHTSKISRRGLGFDKPDVNNSVKSPCAEEAPEEVIGHTGFTGTCAWADPKNHLVFVFLSNRIYPRPFDHKQLMRLNIRPRMQQVMYQALMK
;
A
#
# COMPACT_ATOMS: atom_id res chain seq x y z
N GLY A 1 -23.57 -1.43 -21.40
CA GLY A 1 -23.04 -0.95 -22.66
C GLY A 1 -21.52 -0.92 -22.63
N ARG A 2 -20.84 -1.46 -23.63
CA ARG A 2 -19.38 -1.35 -23.75
C ARG A 2 -19.01 0.12 -23.96
N ILE A 3 -18.28 0.72 -23.03
CA ILE A 3 -17.64 2.01 -23.24
C ILE A 3 -16.53 1.75 -24.25
N PRO A 4 -16.51 2.41 -25.41
CA PRO A 4 -15.43 2.24 -26.37
C PRO A 4 -14.11 2.67 -25.74
N LEU A 5 -13.12 1.79 -25.70
CA LEU A 5 -11.74 2.10 -25.29
C LEU A 5 -11.05 2.97 -26.36
N LYS A 6 -11.62 4.12 -26.67
CA LYS A 6 -11.03 5.11 -27.60
C LYS A 6 -9.84 5.84 -26.99
N ASP A 7 -9.68 5.76 -25.67
CA ASP A 7 -8.65 6.47 -24.92
C ASP A 7 -7.72 5.45 -24.23
N ARG A 8 -6.52 5.29 -24.76
CA ARG A 8 -5.48 4.43 -24.18
C ARG A 8 -4.74 5.07 -23.01
N ARG A 9 -5.28 6.16 -22.44
CA ARG A 9 -4.67 6.83 -21.30
C ARG A 9 -4.88 6.00 -20.02
N TYR A 10 -3.85 5.97 -19.20
CA TYR A 10 -3.94 5.39 -17.85
C TYR A 10 -5.00 6.12 -17.01
N ARG A 11 -5.84 5.37 -16.33
CA ARG A 11 -6.79 5.87 -15.32
C ARG A 11 -6.64 5.10 -14.03
N TYR A 12 -6.29 5.80 -12.94
CA TYR A 12 -6.30 5.21 -11.61
C TYR A 12 -7.73 4.86 -11.20
N SER A 13 -7.92 3.62 -10.67
CA SER A 13 -9.23 3.18 -10.18
C SER A 13 -9.09 2.19 -9.03
N CYS A 14 -9.81 2.43 -7.94
CA CYS A 14 -9.92 1.51 -6.81
C CYS A 14 -10.66 0.21 -7.19
N LEU A 15 -11.54 0.26 -8.19
CA LEU A 15 -12.33 -0.89 -8.64
C LEU A 15 -11.47 -2.08 -9.06
N ASN A 16 -10.28 -1.83 -9.62
CA ASN A 16 -9.37 -2.90 -10.02
C ASN A 16 -9.02 -3.80 -8.83
N PHE A 17 -8.71 -3.22 -7.69
CA PHE A 17 -8.33 -3.96 -6.49
C PHE A 17 -9.53 -4.56 -5.75
N MET A 18 -10.72 -3.97 -5.88
CA MET A 18 -11.95 -4.61 -5.42
C MET A 18 -12.24 -5.88 -6.21
N LEU A 19 -12.08 -5.85 -7.54
CA LEU A 19 -12.21 -7.03 -8.38
C LEU A 19 -11.14 -8.09 -8.07
N LEU A 20 -9.90 -7.69 -7.84
CA LEU A 20 -8.84 -8.61 -7.42
C LEU A 20 -9.16 -9.30 -6.09
N LYS A 21 -9.75 -8.59 -5.13
CA LYS A 21 -10.24 -9.20 -3.89
C LYS A 21 -11.27 -10.29 -4.17
N GLU A 22 -12.27 -10.03 -5.02
CA GLU A 22 -13.26 -11.03 -5.42
C GLU A 22 -12.62 -12.24 -6.12
N MET A 23 -11.61 -12.00 -6.97
CA MET A 23 -10.85 -13.10 -7.61
C MET A 23 -10.12 -13.95 -6.57
N VAL A 24 -9.45 -13.34 -5.60
CA VAL A 24 -8.77 -14.08 -4.52
C VAL A 24 -9.76 -14.95 -3.75
N GLU A 25 -10.91 -14.41 -3.37
CA GLU A 25 -11.94 -15.17 -2.63
C GLU A 25 -12.54 -16.29 -3.47
N ASN A 26 -12.78 -16.04 -4.75
CA ASN A 26 -13.28 -17.08 -5.67
C ASN A 26 -12.28 -18.23 -5.89
N ILE A 27 -10.99 -17.94 -5.95
CA ILE A 27 -9.93 -18.94 -6.15
C ILE A 27 -9.66 -19.69 -4.85
N SER A 28 -9.47 -18.97 -3.75
CA SER A 28 -9.11 -19.55 -2.45
C SER A 28 -10.28 -20.20 -1.72
N LYS A 29 -11.52 -19.89 -2.13
CA LYS A 29 -12.77 -20.26 -1.43
C LYS A 29 -12.82 -19.80 0.01
N MET A 30 -12.10 -18.72 0.32
CA MET A 30 -12.00 -18.11 1.65
C MET A 30 -12.17 -16.59 1.57
N PRO A 31 -12.76 -15.95 2.60
CA PRO A 31 -12.69 -14.49 2.74
C PRO A 31 -11.24 -14.00 2.70
N MET A 32 -10.94 -12.93 1.96
CA MET A 32 -9.58 -12.45 1.71
C MET A 32 -8.80 -12.18 3.00
N ASN A 33 -9.43 -11.59 4.01
CA ASN A 33 -8.78 -11.33 5.29
C ASN A 33 -8.35 -12.61 6.00
N LEU A 34 -9.15 -13.68 5.93
CA LEU A 34 -8.81 -14.98 6.52
C LEU A 34 -7.73 -15.70 5.71
N PHE A 35 -7.81 -15.61 4.37
CA PHE A 35 -6.79 -16.14 3.49
C PHE A 35 -5.42 -15.50 3.75
N LEU A 36 -5.36 -14.17 3.80
CA LEU A 36 -4.13 -13.42 4.05
C LEU A 36 -3.57 -13.68 5.45
N ASP A 37 -4.43 -13.77 6.45
CA ASP A 37 -4.03 -14.09 7.83
C ASP A 37 -3.39 -15.48 7.91
N LYS A 38 -4.02 -16.48 7.29
CA LYS A 38 -3.56 -17.87 7.28
C LYS A 38 -2.27 -18.07 6.48
N GLU A 39 -2.22 -17.54 5.26
CA GLU A 39 -1.13 -17.87 4.32
C GLU A 39 0.09 -16.92 4.44
N PHE A 40 -0.12 -15.68 4.95
CA PHE A 40 0.92 -14.66 5.01
C PHE A 40 1.10 -14.09 6.42
N TYR A 41 0.09 -13.47 7.03
CA TYR A 41 0.32 -12.64 8.22
C TYR A 41 0.82 -13.47 9.40
N LYS A 42 0.14 -14.56 9.75
CA LYS A 42 0.60 -15.44 10.85
C LYS A 42 1.93 -16.11 10.56
N PRO A 43 2.13 -16.78 9.39
CA PRO A 43 3.40 -17.44 9.11
C PRO A 43 4.59 -16.49 8.99
N MET A 44 4.37 -15.22 8.62
CA MET A 44 5.39 -14.18 8.56
C MET A 44 5.51 -13.40 9.88
N GLU A 45 4.79 -13.79 10.92
CA GLU A 45 4.77 -13.11 12.21
C GLU A 45 4.40 -11.62 12.12
N MET A 46 3.47 -11.28 11.22
CA MET A 46 2.93 -9.93 11.06
C MET A 46 1.83 -9.67 12.11
N ASN A 47 2.22 -9.70 13.36
CA ASN A 47 1.31 -9.75 14.51
C ASN A 47 0.49 -8.46 14.74
N CYS A 48 0.86 -7.36 14.05
CA CYS A 48 0.15 -6.09 14.12
C CYS A 48 -0.53 -5.73 12.79
N THR A 49 -0.85 -6.72 11.95
CA THR A 49 -1.48 -6.53 10.65
C THR A 49 -2.85 -7.18 10.59
N ALA A 50 -3.91 -6.41 10.32
CA ALA A 50 -5.26 -6.93 10.24
C ALA A 50 -6.20 -6.04 9.42
N TYR A 51 -7.17 -6.66 8.77
CA TYR A 51 -8.43 -6.03 8.41
C TYR A 51 -9.37 -6.01 9.63
N LEU A 52 -10.23 -5.00 9.74
CA LEU A 52 -11.17 -4.85 10.87
C LEU A 52 -10.47 -5.01 12.23
N PRO A 53 -9.43 -4.21 12.51
CA PRO A 53 -8.49 -4.46 13.60
C PRO A 53 -9.13 -4.47 15.00
N LEU A 54 -10.29 -3.83 15.19
CA LEU A 54 -11.03 -3.87 16.46
C LEU A 54 -11.52 -5.26 16.87
N ARG A 55 -11.40 -6.27 15.98
CA ARG A 55 -11.66 -7.67 16.32
C ARG A 55 -10.49 -8.33 17.06
N GLN A 56 -9.29 -7.73 17.02
CA GLN A 56 -8.05 -8.31 17.54
C GLN A 56 -7.31 -7.38 18.51
N PHE A 57 -7.44 -6.06 18.33
CA PHE A 57 -6.71 -5.05 19.08
C PHE A 57 -7.66 -4.12 19.83
N LYS A 58 -7.19 -3.57 20.93
CA LYS A 58 -7.91 -2.54 21.66
C LYS A 58 -7.92 -1.24 20.83
N LYS A 59 -8.95 -0.46 20.98
CA LYS A 59 -9.11 0.79 20.24
C LYS A 59 -7.94 1.76 20.48
N GLU A 60 -7.43 1.80 21.68
CA GLU A 60 -6.33 2.66 22.13
C GLU A 60 -4.99 2.34 21.45
N GLU A 61 -4.85 1.12 20.92
CA GLU A 61 -3.66 0.67 20.20
C GLU A 61 -3.69 1.08 18.72
N ILE A 62 -4.81 1.60 18.24
CA ILE A 62 -5.03 1.95 16.83
C ILE A 62 -5.04 3.46 16.68
N VAL A 63 -4.24 3.99 15.78
CA VAL A 63 -4.22 5.43 15.47
C VAL A 63 -5.57 5.86 14.88
N PRO A 64 -6.21 6.93 15.40
CA PRO A 64 -7.44 7.45 14.80
C PRO A 64 -7.17 8.00 13.40
N THR A 65 -8.08 7.73 12.47
CA THR A 65 -7.92 8.13 11.07
C THR A 65 -8.40 9.56 10.84
N VAL A 66 -9.59 9.92 11.34
CA VAL A 66 -10.18 11.24 11.22
C VAL A 66 -11.05 11.54 12.45
N LYS A 67 -11.02 12.82 12.92
CA LYS A 67 -11.74 13.20 14.15
C LYS A 67 -13.24 13.28 13.96
N ALA A 68 -13.69 13.78 12.81
CA ALA A 68 -15.10 13.97 12.50
C ALA A 68 -15.38 13.36 11.13
N ASP A 69 -15.74 12.09 11.12
CA ASP A 69 -16.16 11.40 9.91
C ASP A 69 -17.59 11.81 9.56
N TYR A 70 -17.71 12.58 8.54
CA TYR A 70 -19.00 13.12 8.07
C TYR A 70 -19.96 12.00 7.64
N LEU A 71 -19.48 10.93 7.02
CA LEU A 71 -20.32 9.78 6.62
C LEU A 71 -20.81 8.97 7.81
N ARG A 72 -20.07 9.01 8.92
CA ARG A 72 -20.40 8.29 10.15
C ARG A 72 -20.91 9.24 11.25
N LYS A 73 -21.66 10.28 10.84
CA LYS A 73 -22.33 11.24 11.72
C LYS A 73 -21.36 12.01 12.64
N GLY A 74 -20.21 12.41 12.13
CA GLY A 74 -19.23 13.23 12.84
C GLY A 74 -18.48 12.52 13.96
N LYS A 75 -18.57 11.18 14.06
CA LYS A 75 -17.80 10.40 15.04
C LYS A 75 -16.35 10.24 14.61
N VAL A 76 -15.47 10.05 15.59
CA VAL A 76 -14.08 9.69 15.34
C VAL A 76 -14.03 8.33 14.63
N LEU A 77 -13.38 8.30 13.47
CA LEU A 77 -13.10 7.07 12.77
C LEU A 77 -11.76 6.49 13.26
N GLN A 78 -11.82 5.34 13.88
CA GLN A 78 -10.68 4.63 14.44
C GLN A 78 -10.93 3.13 14.40
N GLY A 79 -10.00 2.38 13.80
CA GLY A 79 -10.12 0.94 13.69
C GLY A 79 -11.10 0.44 12.62
N TYR A 80 -11.48 1.31 11.68
CA TYR A 80 -12.28 0.95 10.52
C TYR A 80 -11.80 1.70 9.27
N VAL A 81 -12.08 1.17 8.09
CA VAL A 81 -11.61 1.72 6.81
C VAL A 81 -12.19 3.11 6.55
N HIS A 82 -11.33 4.03 6.09
CA HIS A 82 -11.74 5.38 5.72
C HIS A 82 -12.39 5.44 4.33
N ASP A 83 -11.88 4.65 3.37
CA ASP A 83 -12.42 4.59 2.02
C ASP A 83 -13.90 4.21 2.03
N GLU A 84 -14.73 5.05 1.43
CA GLU A 84 -16.17 4.92 1.44
C GLU A 84 -16.65 3.67 0.71
N SER A 85 -16.06 3.42 -0.45
CA SER A 85 -16.43 2.27 -1.28
C SER A 85 -16.04 0.95 -0.60
N ALA A 86 -14.86 0.91 0.01
CA ALA A 86 -14.44 -0.24 0.81
C ALA A 86 -15.32 -0.45 2.04
N ALA A 87 -15.79 0.64 2.67
CA ALA A 87 -16.68 0.55 3.82
C ALA A 87 -18.06 0.03 3.45
N PHE A 88 -18.70 0.63 2.42
CA PHE A 88 -20.11 0.34 2.10
C PHE A 88 -20.28 -0.91 1.24
N PHE A 89 -19.41 -1.14 0.26
CA PHE A 89 -19.59 -2.24 -0.68
C PHE A 89 -18.81 -3.50 -0.31
N MET A 90 -17.70 -3.34 0.45
CA MET A 90 -16.78 -4.45 0.73
C MET A 90 -16.71 -4.80 2.23
N GLY A 91 -17.58 -4.22 3.07
CA GLY A 91 -17.63 -4.52 4.50
C GLY A 91 -16.34 -4.20 5.27
N GLY A 92 -15.49 -3.31 4.74
CA GLY A 92 -14.23 -2.93 5.36
C GLY A 92 -13.03 -3.81 4.99
N VAL A 93 -13.25 -4.87 4.22
CA VAL A 93 -12.19 -5.76 3.70
C VAL A 93 -12.12 -5.61 2.20
N SER A 94 -11.13 -4.88 1.69
CA SER A 94 -11.02 -4.61 0.26
C SER A 94 -9.56 -4.58 -0.19
N GLY A 95 -9.32 -4.92 -1.46
CA GLY A 95 -7.98 -4.92 -2.02
C GLY A 95 -7.38 -3.51 -2.18
N ASN A 96 -8.21 -2.46 -2.21
CA ASN A 96 -7.74 -1.08 -2.34
C ASN A 96 -7.54 -0.35 -1.01
N ALA A 97 -8.18 -0.80 0.07
CA ALA A 97 -8.15 -0.13 1.38
C ALA A 97 -8.63 -1.06 2.51
N GLY A 98 -8.40 -0.64 3.76
CA GLY A 98 -8.93 -1.31 4.94
C GLY A 98 -7.91 -2.10 5.75
N LEU A 99 -6.68 -2.24 5.28
CA LEU A 99 -5.62 -2.89 6.03
C LEU A 99 -5.03 -1.92 7.06
N PHE A 100 -4.85 -2.39 8.28
CA PHE A 100 -4.10 -1.73 9.36
C PHE A 100 -2.83 -2.51 9.64
N SER A 101 -1.73 -1.82 9.89
CA SER A 101 -0.44 -2.46 10.10
C SER A 101 0.56 -1.53 10.78
N THR A 102 1.75 -2.03 11.04
CA THR A 102 2.94 -1.27 11.46
C THR A 102 3.95 -1.17 10.33
N ALA A 103 4.89 -0.23 10.41
CA ALA A 103 5.95 -0.11 9.42
C ALA A 103 6.80 -1.39 9.32
N ARG A 104 7.05 -2.04 10.46
CA ARG A 104 7.80 -3.29 10.53
C ARG A 104 7.10 -4.43 9.78
N ASP A 105 5.81 -4.59 9.97
CA ASP A 105 5.06 -5.66 9.31
C ASP A 105 4.91 -5.41 7.81
N VAL A 106 4.64 -4.15 7.40
CA VAL A 106 4.61 -3.79 5.98
C VAL A 106 5.97 -4.07 5.30
N ALA A 107 7.08 -3.75 5.99
CA ALA A 107 8.42 -4.00 5.44
C ALA A 107 8.68 -5.48 5.14
N LYS A 108 8.12 -6.41 5.92
CA LYS A 108 8.27 -7.87 5.69
C LYS A 108 7.71 -8.28 4.32
N VAL A 109 6.60 -7.69 3.88
CA VAL A 109 6.00 -7.99 2.56
C VAL A 109 6.91 -7.53 1.44
N TYR A 110 7.47 -6.33 1.55
CA TYR A 110 8.41 -5.81 0.55
C TYR A 110 9.73 -6.58 0.57
N GLN A 111 10.22 -6.95 1.75
CA GLN A 111 11.39 -7.82 1.90
C GLN A 111 11.17 -9.18 1.23
N LEU A 112 10.01 -9.81 1.47
CA LEU A 112 9.63 -11.06 0.80
C LEU A 112 9.76 -10.96 -0.74
N LEU A 113 9.32 -9.85 -1.32
CA LEU A 113 9.38 -9.64 -2.78
C LEU A 113 10.81 -9.52 -3.28
N ILE A 114 11.65 -8.68 -2.64
CA ILE A 114 13.04 -8.50 -3.07
C ILE A 114 13.92 -9.72 -2.79
N ASP A 115 13.56 -10.56 -1.80
CA ASP A 115 14.22 -11.85 -1.51
C ASP A 115 13.71 -12.99 -2.40
N GLY A 116 12.99 -12.67 -3.48
CA GLY A 116 12.50 -13.67 -4.45
C GLY A 116 11.50 -14.65 -3.87
N GLY A 117 10.65 -14.19 -2.96
CA GLY A 117 9.51 -14.93 -2.41
C GLY A 117 9.85 -15.83 -1.22
N VAL A 118 11.01 -15.64 -0.59
CA VAL A 118 11.44 -16.37 0.62
C VAL A 118 11.47 -15.41 1.81
N TYR A 119 10.91 -15.80 2.94
CA TYR A 119 11.01 -15.07 4.20
C TYR A 119 11.22 -16.05 5.36
N ASN A 120 12.21 -15.80 6.22
CA ASN A 120 12.60 -16.70 7.32
C ASN A 120 12.76 -18.17 6.88
N GLY A 121 13.43 -18.41 5.74
CA GLY A 121 13.68 -19.75 5.20
C GLY A 121 12.46 -20.44 4.56
N LYS A 122 11.27 -19.86 4.62
CA LYS A 122 10.06 -20.39 4.01
C LYS A 122 9.76 -19.68 2.69
N ARG A 123 9.43 -20.49 1.64
CA ARG A 123 8.96 -19.94 0.37
C ARG A 123 7.46 -19.69 0.40
N TYR A 124 7.07 -18.47 0.06
CA TYR A 124 5.67 -18.02 -0.06
C TYR A 124 5.26 -17.80 -1.52
N LEU A 125 6.18 -17.28 -2.32
CA LEU A 125 5.97 -16.98 -3.74
C LEU A 125 7.08 -17.62 -4.57
N SER A 126 6.82 -17.93 -5.82
CA SER A 126 7.88 -18.35 -6.74
C SER A 126 8.78 -17.15 -7.08
N ARG A 127 10.04 -17.43 -7.42
CA ARG A 127 10.99 -16.40 -7.85
C ARG A 127 10.48 -15.69 -9.09
N GLU A 128 9.98 -16.42 -10.04
CA GLU A 128 9.43 -15.92 -11.31
C GLU A 128 8.28 -14.94 -11.06
N THR A 129 7.40 -15.25 -10.10
CA THR A 129 6.32 -14.35 -9.71
C THR A 129 6.88 -13.04 -9.12
N CYS A 130 7.84 -13.12 -8.22
CA CYS A 130 8.47 -11.92 -7.64
C CYS A 130 9.14 -11.09 -8.72
N ASP A 131 9.95 -11.71 -9.58
CA ASP A 131 10.66 -11.02 -10.66
C ASP A 131 9.67 -10.34 -11.62
N LEU A 132 8.55 -10.99 -11.95
CA LEU A 132 7.49 -10.38 -12.77
C LEU A 132 6.92 -9.10 -12.13
N PHE A 133 6.63 -9.13 -10.82
CA PHE A 133 6.08 -7.96 -10.12
C PHE A 133 7.11 -6.84 -9.93
N LEU A 134 8.38 -7.18 -9.75
CA LEU A 134 9.48 -6.21 -9.59
C LEU A 134 9.83 -5.50 -10.90
N THR A 135 9.84 -6.24 -12.03
CA THR A 135 10.37 -5.73 -13.30
C THR A 135 9.31 -5.16 -14.23
N HIS A 136 8.06 -5.63 -14.14
CA HIS A 136 7.02 -5.19 -15.07
C HIS A 136 6.76 -3.68 -14.98
N THR A 137 6.72 -3.03 -16.13
CA THR A 137 6.34 -1.62 -16.28
C THR A 137 5.32 -1.47 -17.40
N SER A 138 4.28 -0.68 -17.17
CA SER A 138 3.27 -0.39 -18.16
C SER A 138 3.84 0.46 -19.33
N LYS A 139 3.41 0.16 -20.55
CA LYS A 139 3.79 0.95 -21.75
C LYS A 139 3.13 2.34 -21.80
N ILE A 140 2.11 2.59 -20.98
CA ILE A 140 1.30 3.83 -21.03
C ILE A 140 1.33 4.62 -19.71
N SER A 141 2.06 4.14 -18.73
CA SER A 141 2.21 4.80 -17.43
C SER A 141 3.46 4.29 -16.71
N ARG A 142 3.92 4.98 -15.66
CA ARG A 142 5.01 4.50 -14.79
C ARG A 142 4.63 3.29 -13.92
N ARG A 143 3.39 2.83 -13.98
CA ARG A 143 2.88 1.74 -13.11
C ARG A 143 3.40 0.37 -13.52
N GLY A 144 3.72 -0.46 -12.52
CA GLY A 144 3.93 -1.89 -12.67
C GLY A 144 2.64 -2.70 -12.42
N LEU A 145 2.80 -3.98 -12.08
CA LEU A 145 1.69 -4.85 -11.68
C LEU A 145 1.28 -4.54 -10.23
N GLY A 146 0.25 -3.70 -10.07
CA GLY A 146 -0.26 -3.29 -8.76
C GLY A 146 0.59 -2.25 -8.02
N PHE A 147 1.83 -2.03 -8.42
CA PHE A 147 2.74 -1.06 -7.82
C PHE A 147 2.84 0.24 -8.62
N ASP A 148 3.18 1.32 -7.91
CA ASP A 148 3.70 2.55 -8.49
C ASP A 148 5.22 2.45 -8.59
N LYS A 149 5.82 3.27 -9.44
CA LYS A 149 7.26 3.34 -9.68
C LYS A 149 7.72 4.80 -9.70
N PRO A 150 9.03 5.07 -9.60
CA PRO A 150 9.57 6.42 -9.84
C PRO A 150 9.13 6.97 -11.20
N ASP A 151 8.96 8.27 -11.29
CA ASP A 151 8.75 8.95 -12.56
C ASP A 151 10.10 9.45 -13.09
N VAL A 152 10.77 8.62 -13.86
CA VAL A 152 12.11 8.92 -14.42
C VAL A 152 12.10 10.10 -15.40
N ASN A 153 10.95 10.42 -15.96
CA ASN A 153 10.80 11.56 -16.90
C ASN A 153 10.42 12.86 -16.18
N ASN A 154 10.01 12.79 -14.91
CA ASN A 154 9.57 13.96 -14.16
C ASN A 154 9.77 13.74 -12.66
N SER A 155 10.99 14.00 -12.17
CA SER A 155 11.36 13.84 -10.76
C SER A 155 10.49 14.67 -9.82
N VAL A 156 10.07 15.87 -10.23
CA VAL A 156 9.20 16.76 -9.44
C VAL A 156 7.83 16.11 -9.14
N LYS A 157 7.33 15.29 -10.06
CA LYS A 157 6.07 14.55 -9.91
C LYS A 157 6.26 13.11 -9.43
N SER A 158 7.51 12.68 -9.30
CA SER A 158 7.80 11.33 -8.79
C SER A 158 7.25 11.16 -7.38
N PRO A 159 6.63 10.02 -7.05
CA PRO A 159 6.23 9.70 -5.69
C PRO A 159 7.39 9.23 -4.80
N CYS A 160 8.58 9.07 -5.38
CA CYS A 160 9.81 8.58 -4.76
C CYS A 160 10.86 9.69 -4.66
N ALA A 161 11.94 9.40 -3.94
CA ALA A 161 13.15 10.21 -3.91
C ALA A 161 13.74 10.37 -5.34
N GLU A 162 14.51 11.43 -5.53
CA GLU A 162 15.17 11.70 -6.82
C GLU A 162 16.23 10.64 -7.15
N GLU A 163 16.96 10.16 -6.14
CA GLU A 163 17.96 9.09 -6.27
C GLU A 163 17.35 7.68 -6.35
N ALA A 164 16.03 7.53 -6.22
CA ALA A 164 15.40 6.21 -6.31
C ALA A 164 15.58 5.62 -7.71
N PRO A 165 16.23 4.44 -7.85
CA PRO A 165 16.37 3.78 -9.14
C PRO A 165 15.02 3.45 -9.77
N GLU A 166 14.99 3.27 -11.08
CA GLU A 166 13.76 2.94 -11.83
C GLU A 166 13.15 1.58 -11.45
N GLU A 167 13.94 0.70 -10.87
CA GLU A 167 13.53 -0.61 -10.37
C GLU A 167 12.68 -0.54 -9.11
N VAL A 168 12.70 0.60 -8.39
CA VAL A 168 11.91 0.78 -7.18
C VAL A 168 10.42 0.57 -7.45
N ILE A 169 9.80 -0.21 -6.59
CA ILE A 169 8.36 -0.47 -6.58
C ILE A 169 7.75 -0.07 -5.24
N GLY A 170 6.50 0.32 -5.25
CA GLY A 170 5.79 0.61 -4.01
C GLY A 170 4.47 1.32 -4.25
N HIS A 171 3.98 2.01 -3.25
CA HIS A 171 2.76 2.82 -3.37
C HIS A 171 2.65 3.85 -2.26
N THR A 172 1.90 4.91 -2.53
CA THR A 172 1.49 5.90 -1.53
C THR A 172 0.06 5.64 -1.08
N GLY A 173 -0.25 5.89 0.20
CA GLY A 173 -1.60 5.82 0.73
C GLY A 173 -2.26 7.19 0.87
N PHE A 174 -3.58 7.23 0.73
CA PHE A 174 -4.39 8.45 0.88
C PHE A 174 -4.20 9.10 2.26
N THR A 175 -4.11 8.30 3.30
CA THR A 175 -3.94 8.75 4.69
C THR A 175 -2.58 9.36 4.98
N GLY A 176 -1.62 9.28 4.06
CA GLY A 176 -0.29 9.88 4.21
C GLY A 176 0.86 8.88 4.27
N THR A 177 0.56 7.60 4.17
CA THR A 177 1.53 6.51 4.21
C THR A 177 2.24 6.33 2.86
N CYS A 178 3.39 5.68 2.87
CA CYS A 178 4.00 5.06 1.69
C CYS A 178 4.91 3.91 2.09
N ALA A 179 5.13 3.00 1.14
CA ALA A 179 6.12 1.95 1.26
C ALA A 179 6.77 1.72 -0.11
N TRP A 180 8.09 1.56 -0.12
CA TRP A 180 8.90 1.40 -1.32
C TRP A 180 9.94 0.32 -1.09
N ALA A 181 10.14 -0.55 -2.07
CA ALA A 181 11.24 -1.50 -2.14
C ALA A 181 12.17 -1.15 -3.30
N ASP A 182 13.44 -1.16 -3.02
CA ASP A 182 14.53 -0.98 -3.97
C ASP A 182 15.28 -2.31 -4.11
N PRO A 183 14.97 -3.11 -5.13
CA PRO A 183 15.64 -4.39 -5.32
C PRO A 183 17.11 -4.25 -5.71
N LYS A 184 17.50 -3.13 -6.32
CA LYS A 184 18.88 -2.87 -6.74
C LYS A 184 19.82 -2.65 -5.55
N ASN A 185 19.37 -1.86 -4.56
CA ASN A 185 20.16 -1.55 -3.36
C ASN A 185 19.74 -2.40 -2.14
N HIS A 186 18.81 -3.35 -2.33
CA HIS A 186 18.29 -4.22 -1.27
C HIS A 186 17.71 -3.44 -0.08
N LEU A 187 16.96 -2.38 -0.37
CA LEU A 187 16.41 -1.47 0.62
C LEU A 187 14.88 -1.51 0.66
N VAL A 188 14.33 -1.40 1.86
CA VAL A 188 12.89 -1.21 2.07
C VAL A 188 12.67 0.05 2.88
N PHE A 189 11.88 0.98 2.35
CA PHE A 189 11.47 2.21 3.02
C PHE A 189 9.98 2.20 3.30
N VAL A 190 9.61 2.31 4.57
CA VAL A 190 8.20 2.44 5.00
C VAL A 190 8.04 3.70 5.83
N PHE A 191 7.12 4.55 5.43
CA PHE A 191 6.77 5.75 6.17
C PHE A 191 5.26 5.78 6.43
N LEU A 192 4.90 5.70 7.70
CA LEU A 192 3.50 5.74 8.14
C LEU A 192 3.22 7.08 8.82
N SER A 193 2.25 7.79 8.30
CA SER A 193 1.76 9.04 8.86
C SER A 193 0.25 9.17 8.67
N ASN A 194 -0.36 10.09 9.37
CA ASN A 194 -1.77 10.40 9.20
C ASN A 194 -1.97 11.89 8.91
N ARG A 195 -2.03 12.24 7.62
CA ARG A 195 -2.24 13.61 7.14
C ARG A 195 -3.70 14.06 7.18
N ILE A 196 -4.63 13.13 7.38
CA ILE A 196 -6.07 13.43 7.35
C ILE A 196 -6.68 13.62 8.74
N TYR A 197 -5.90 13.44 9.79
CA TYR A 197 -6.33 13.75 11.15
C TYR A 197 -5.93 15.19 11.53
N PRO A 198 -6.80 15.99 12.16
CA PRO A 198 -8.18 15.68 12.53
C PRO A 198 -9.17 15.73 11.35
N ARG A 199 -8.88 16.42 10.26
CA ARG A 199 -9.72 16.52 9.05
C ARG A 199 -8.90 16.42 7.78
N PRO A 200 -9.42 15.81 6.69
CA PRO A 200 -8.66 15.53 5.46
C PRO A 200 -8.03 16.74 4.77
N PHE A 201 -8.62 17.92 4.93
CA PHE A 201 -8.21 19.12 4.19
C PHE A 201 -7.45 20.14 5.03
N ASP A 202 -7.34 19.94 6.35
CA ASP A 202 -6.69 20.90 7.25
C ASP A 202 -5.15 20.83 7.15
N HIS A 203 -4.59 19.66 6.83
CA HIS A 203 -3.14 19.42 6.81
C HIS A 203 -2.62 19.08 5.41
N LYS A 204 -2.28 20.12 4.65
CA LYS A 204 -1.70 19.96 3.30
C LYS A 204 -0.16 19.88 3.31
N GLN A 205 0.47 20.02 4.48
CA GLN A 205 1.94 20.14 4.60
C GLN A 205 2.67 18.91 4.06
N LEU A 206 2.18 17.70 4.34
CA LEU A 206 2.81 16.48 3.85
C LEU A 206 3.00 16.49 2.32
N MET A 207 1.95 16.94 1.60
CA MET A 207 1.98 17.01 0.14
C MET A 207 2.74 18.24 -0.36
N ARG A 208 2.47 19.42 0.23
CA ARG A 208 3.08 20.68 -0.19
C ARG A 208 4.60 20.68 -0.04
N LEU A 209 5.10 20.09 1.04
CA LEU A 209 6.53 20.01 1.35
C LEU A 209 7.18 18.73 0.80
N ASN A 210 6.42 17.91 0.08
CA ASN A 210 6.88 16.65 -0.50
C ASN A 210 7.62 15.75 0.51
N ILE A 211 7.06 15.62 1.74
CA ILE A 211 7.76 14.99 2.86
C ILE A 211 8.16 13.55 2.59
N ARG A 212 7.27 12.73 1.98
CA ARG A 212 7.54 11.29 1.75
C ARG A 212 8.78 11.06 0.87
N PRO A 213 8.87 11.64 -0.34
CA PRO A 213 10.09 11.55 -1.16
C PRO A 213 11.33 12.11 -0.46
N ARG A 214 11.21 13.25 0.26
CA ARG A 214 12.34 13.85 0.99
C ARG A 214 12.86 12.96 2.11
N MET A 215 11.99 12.27 2.84
CA MET A 215 12.40 11.31 3.86
C MET A 215 13.12 10.10 3.25
N GLN A 216 12.64 9.61 2.13
CA GLN A 216 13.31 8.56 1.36
C GLN A 216 14.66 9.05 0.82
N GLN A 217 14.74 10.30 0.35
CA GLN A 217 15.97 10.97 -0.10
C GLN A 217 17.07 10.96 0.97
N VAL A 218 16.72 11.33 2.19
CA VAL A 218 17.67 11.33 3.33
C VAL A 218 18.25 9.93 3.57
N MET A 219 17.42 8.89 3.41
CA MET A 219 17.88 7.50 3.52
C MET A 219 18.92 7.17 2.45
N TYR A 220 18.65 7.48 1.18
CA TYR A 220 19.62 7.26 0.10
C TYR A 220 20.92 8.02 0.34
N GLN A 221 20.85 9.29 0.70
CA GLN A 221 22.02 10.12 1.00
C GLN A 221 22.86 9.60 2.17
N ALA A 222 22.24 8.94 3.13
CA ALA A 222 22.94 8.36 4.28
C ALA A 222 23.62 7.01 3.95
N LEU A 223 23.05 6.22 3.04
CA LEU A 223 23.50 4.86 2.73
C LEU A 223 24.44 4.79 1.51
N MET A 224 24.43 5.80 0.65
CA MET A 224 25.23 5.82 -0.59
C MET A 224 26.47 6.75 -0.48
N LYS A 225 26.89 7.04 0.75
CA LYS A 225 28.16 7.79 1.00
C LYS A 225 29.36 6.88 0.99
#